data_bca7a51cc22e0abb025e842b8f639a3e
#
_entry.id   bca7a51cc22e0abb025e842b8f639a3e
#
_cell.length_a   1.000
_cell.length_b   1.000
_cell.length_c   1.000
_cell.angle_alpha   90.00
_cell.angle_beta   90.00
_cell.angle_gamma   90.00
#
_symmetry.space_group_name_H-M   'P 1'
#
loop_
_entity.id
_entity.type
_entity.pdbx_description
1 polymer ?
#
loop_
_entity_poly.entity_id
_entity_poly.type
_entity_poly.pdbx_seq_one_letter_code
_entity_poly.pdbx_strand_id
1 'polypeptide(L)'
;MNQTYFHDDIVEFLYLLYKHKVKYLIVGGEAVIFYGHSRLTGDIDIFYERTGDNTGRLFKMLQEFWDNDIPGIKNKDELMKEETVVQFGVPPNRVDIINTIESVNFNEAWINKKEDQFKDEKKEFGIYYIGLNELIKNKTGVNRNKDKEDLKFLRKLKE
;
A
#
# COMPACT_ATOMS: atom_id res chain seq x y z
N MET A 1 12.36 -8.86 -3.40
CA MET A 1 11.02 -9.50 -3.48
C MET A 1 11.01 -10.54 -4.59
N ASN A 2 10.44 -11.70 -4.33
CA ASN A 2 10.34 -12.77 -5.31
C ASN A 2 9.33 -12.39 -6.40
N GLN A 3 9.74 -12.45 -7.67
CA GLN A 3 8.89 -12.08 -8.80
C GLN A 3 7.65 -12.97 -8.99
N THR A 4 7.59 -14.13 -8.33
CA THR A 4 6.44 -15.04 -8.37
C THR A 4 5.41 -14.75 -7.26
N TYR A 5 5.72 -13.85 -6.32
CA TYR A 5 4.86 -13.59 -5.18
C TYR A 5 3.61 -12.79 -5.56
N PHE A 6 3.76 -11.76 -6.36
CA PHE A 6 2.64 -10.95 -6.80
C PHE A 6 2.14 -11.39 -8.17
N HIS A 7 0.82 -11.35 -8.33
CA HIS A 7 0.18 -11.51 -9.63
C HIS A 7 0.63 -10.40 -10.59
N ASP A 8 0.64 -10.69 -11.90
CA ASP A 8 1.12 -9.75 -12.92
C ASP A 8 0.42 -8.38 -12.87
N ASP A 9 -0.88 -8.35 -12.60
CA ASP A 9 -1.63 -7.09 -12.49
C ASP A 9 -1.18 -6.25 -11.31
N ILE A 10 -0.85 -6.90 -10.18
CA ILE A 10 -0.32 -6.22 -8.99
C ILE A 10 1.08 -5.68 -9.29
N VAL A 11 1.91 -6.45 -9.98
CA VAL A 11 3.26 -6.00 -10.39
C VAL A 11 3.14 -4.76 -11.28
N GLU A 12 2.24 -4.77 -12.25
CA GLU A 12 2.03 -3.62 -13.14
C GLU A 12 1.54 -2.40 -12.34
N PHE A 13 0.62 -2.60 -11.41
CA PHE A 13 0.11 -1.54 -10.55
C PHE A 13 1.23 -0.89 -9.73
N LEU A 14 2.06 -1.71 -9.08
CA LEU A 14 3.19 -1.24 -8.28
C LEU A 14 4.24 -0.54 -9.16
N TYR A 15 4.49 -1.07 -10.35
CA TYR A 15 5.40 -0.43 -11.30
C TYR A 15 4.93 0.95 -11.70
N LEU A 16 3.64 1.11 -11.99
CA LEU A 16 3.08 2.41 -12.37
C LEU A 16 3.10 3.42 -11.22
N LEU A 17 2.92 2.97 -9.99
CA LEU A 17 3.12 3.84 -8.82
C LEU A 17 4.55 4.39 -8.79
N TYR A 18 5.53 3.52 -9.04
CA TYR A 18 6.93 3.92 -9.13
C TYR A 18 7.17 4.87 -10.30
N LYS A 19 6.68 4.52 -11.49
CA LYS A 19 6.86 5.32 -12.72
C LYS A 19 6.33 6.74 -12.55
N HIS A 20 5.18 6.90 -11.94
CA HIS A 20 4.55 8.21 -11.72
C HIS A 20 5.02 8.91 -10.44
N LYS A 21 5.97 8.32 -9.72
CA LYS A 21 6.55 8.88 -8.49
C LYS A 21 5.50 9.16 -7.42
N VAL A 22 4.52 8.30 -7.32
CA VAL A 22 3.49 8.39 -6.28
C VAL A 22 4.10 8.07 -4.92
N LYS A 23 3.84 8.91 -3.93
CA LYS A 23 4.21 8.62 -2.55
C LYS A 23 3.13 7.75 -1.94
N TYR A 24 3.51 6.55 -1.56
CA TYR A 24 2.63 5.55 -0.95
C TYR A 24 3.41 4.62 -0.05
N LEU A 25 2.69 3.95 0.83
CA LEU A 25 3.25 2.89 1.68
C LEU A 25 2.31 1.69 1.62
N ILE A 26 2.87 0.50 1.43
CA ILE A 26 2.09 -0.72 1.63
C ILE A 26 1.90 -0.91 3.13
N VAL A 27 0.65 -1.09 3.53
CA VAL A 27 0.23 -1.27 4.93
C VAL A 27 -0.55 -2.58 5.05
N GLY A 28 -1.18 -2.82 6.19
CA GLY A 28 -2.06 -3.98 6.36
C GLY A 28 -1.35 -5.33 6.33
N GLY A 29 -2.06 -6.35 5.87
CA GLY A 29 -1.56 -7.73 5.86
C GLY A 29 -0.29 -7.94 5.05
N GLU A 30 -0.15 -7.29 3.90
CA GLU A 30 1.06 -7.40 3.07
C GLU A 30 2.29 -6.84 3.78
N ALA A 31 2.13 -5.77 4.56
CA ALA A 31 3.24 -5.24 5.37
C ALA A 31 3.65 -6.23 6.47
N VAL A 32 2.69 -6.87 7.11
CA VAL A 32 2.98 -7.90 8.12
C VAL A 32 3.76 -9.06 7.51
N ILE A 33 3.37 -9.49 6.31
CA ILE A 33 4.06 -10.54 5.56
C ILE A 33 5.49 -10.09 5.21
N PHE A 34 5.66 -8.84 4.79
CA PHE A 34 6.99 -8.27 4.50
C PHE A 34 7.93 -8.39 5.70
N TYR A 35 7.41 -8.21 6.92
CA TYR A 35 8.22 -8.36 8.15
C TYR A 35 8.42 -9.81 8.57
N GLY A 36 7.93 -10.78 7.79
CA GLY A 36 8.25 -12.18 7.96
C GLY A 36 7.15 -13.06 8.59
N HIS A 37 5.99 -12.48 8.90
CA HIS A 37 4.89 -13.28 9.46
C HIS A 37 4.24 -14.12 8.36
N SER A 38 4.17 -15.43 8.59
CA SER A 38 3.55 -16.35 7.63
C SER A 38 2.04 -16.35 7.81
N ARG A 39 1.34 -15.69 6.89
CA ARG A 39 -0.12 -15.64 6.86
C ARG A 39 -0.60 -15.36 5.44
N LEU A 40 -1.91 -15.55 5.22
CA LEU A 40 -2.55 -15.20 3.95
C LEU A 40 -3.20 -13.82 4.06
N THR A 41 -3.27 -13.12 2.93
CA THR A 41 -4.05 -11.91 2.78
C THR A 41 -4.72 -11.92 1.40
N GLY A 42 -5.91 -11.33 1.31
CA GLY A 42 -6.68 -11.29 0.05
C GLY A 42 -6.56 -9.97 -0.69
N ASP A 43 -5.82 -9.02 -0.15
CA ASP A 43 -5.71 -7.67 -0.71
C ASP A 43 -4.35 -7.07 -0.42
N ILE A 44 -4.02 -6.03 -1.19
CA ILE A 44 -2.88 -5.16 -0.91
C ILE A 44 -3.41 -3.78 -0.58
N ASP A 45 -3.01 -3.23 0.57
CA ASP A 45 -3.46 -1.92 1.04
C ASP A 45 -2.39 -0.88 0.74
N ILE A 46 -2.74 0.13 -0.05
CA ILE A 46 -1.87 1.21 -0.48
C ILE A 46 -2.29 2.50 0.23
N PHE A 47 -1.46 2.96 1.16
CA PHE A 47 -1.68 4.21 1.89
C PHE A 47 -0.93 5.34 1.19
N TYR A 48 -1.65 6.29 0.60
CA TYR A 48 -1.04 7.36 -0.20
C TYR A 48 -1.09 8.71 0.51
N GLU A 49 -0.12 9.57 0.20
CA GLU A 49 -0.06 10.94 0.69
C GLU A 49 -1.19 11.78 0.05
N ARG A 50 -1.97 12.45 0.89
CA ARG A 50 -3.11 13.27 0.46
C ARG A 50 -2.68 14.72 0.28
N THR A 51 -1.97 14.99 -0.83
CA THR A 51 -1.60 16.34 -1.28
C THR A 51 -2.01 16.52 -2.73
N GLY A 52 -2.15 17.76 -3.16
CA GLY A 52 -2.52 18.05 -4.54
C GLY A 52 -1.56 17.47 -5.55
N ASP A 53 -0.26 17.60 -5.30
CA ASP A 53 0.77 17.06 -6.19
C ASP A 53 0.70 15.54 -6.27
N ASN A 54 0.63 14.87 -5.11
CA ASN A 54 0.64 13.41 -5.07
C ASN A 54 -0.64 12.81 -5.62
N THR A 55 -1.80 13.38 -5.31
CA THR A 55 -3.06 12.88 -5.85
C THR A 55 -3.17 13.08 -7.35
N GLY A 56 -2.54 14.15 -7.88
CA GLY A 56 -2.41 14.35 -9.32
C GLY A 56 -1.59 13.25 -9.99
N ARG A 57 -0.47 12.88 -9.38
CA ARG A 57 0.37 11.76 -9.86
C ARG A 57 -0.36 10.43 -9.76
N LEU A 58 -1.05 10.19 -8.64
CA LEU A 58 -1.86 8.99 -8.44
C LEU A 58 -2.96 8.89 -9.49
N PHE A 59 -3.66 9.99 -9.76
CA PHE A 59 -4.72 10.01 -10.76
C PHE A 59 -4.19 9.67 -12.15
N LYS A 60 -3.05 10.24 -12.56
CA LYS A 60 -2.41 9.91 -13.83
C LYS A 60 -2.00 8.45 -13.91
N MET A 61 -1.47 7.92 -12.83
CA MET A 61 -1.13 6.50 -12.74
C MET A 61 -2.35 5.61 -12.94
N LEU A 62 -3.46 5.95 -12.27
CA LEU A 62 -4.71 5.21 -12.42
C LEU A 62 -5.28 5.31 -13.84
N GLN A 63 -5.16 6.47 -14.48
CA GLN A 63 -5.55 6.64 -15.88
C GLN A 63 -4.75 5.71 -16.81
N GLU A 64 -3.45 5.59 -16.57
CA GLU A 64 -2.60 4.69 -17.36
C GLU A 64 -2.98 3.23 -17.13
N PHE A 65 -3.17 2.83 -15.88
CA PHE A 65 -3.53 1.45 -15.53
C PHE A 65 -4.89 1.03 -16.11
N TRP A 66 -5.87 1.94 -16.10
CA TRP A 66 -7.25 1.68 -16.51
C TRP A 66 -7.59 2.21 -17.91
N ASP A 67 -6.59 2.61 -18.68
CA ASP A 67 -6.77 3.13 -20.05
C ASP A 67 -7.81 4.28 -20.09
N ASN A 68 -7.66 5.23 -19.17
CA ASN A 68 -8.50 6.42 -18.97
C ASN A 68 -9.94 6.13 -18.52
N ASP A 69 -10.25 4.90 -18.11
CA ASP A 69 -11.57 4.53 -17.60
C ASP A 69 -11.46 3.95 -16.19
N ILE A 70 -11.16 4.80 -15.23
CA ILE A 70 -10.95 4.40 -13.83
C ILE A 70 -12.29 4.05 -13.19
N PRO A 71 -12.48 2.81 -12.70
CA PRO A 71 -13.72 2.45 -12.03
C PRO A 71 -13.98 3.32 -10.81
N GLY A 72 -15.13 3.99 -10.78
CA GLY A 72 -15.60 4.73 -9.59
C GLY A 72 -14.95 6.07 -9.35
N ILE A 73 -13.97 6.50 -10.16
CA ILE A 73 -13.28 7.78 -10.00
C ILE A 73 -13.39 8.60 -11.28
N LYS A 74 -13.98 9.79 -11.19
CA LYS A 74 -14.20 10.67 -12.33
C LYS A 74 -13.16 11.78 -12.45
N ASN A 75 -12.64 12.26 -11.33
CA ASN A 75 -11.64 13.32 -11.32
C ASN A 75 -10.70 13.19 -10.10
N LYS A 76 -9.56 13.88 -10.19
CA LYS A 76 -8.50 13.79 -9.17
C LYS A 76 -8.93 14.34 -7.81
N ASP A 77 -9.91 15.24 -7.76
CA ASP A 77 -10.35 15.86 -6.51
C ASP A 77 -11.00 14.84 -5.57
N GLU A 78 -11.53 13.75 -6.12
CA GLU A 78 -12.09 12.67 -5.32
C GLU A 78 -11.03 12.00 -4.44
N LEU A 79 -9.78 12.01 -4.88
CA LEU A 79 -8.65 11.46 -4.12
C LEU A 79 -8.18 12.38 -2.99
N MET A 80 -8.60 13.64 -3.01
CA MET A 80 -8.26 14.62 -1.95
C MET A 80 -9.21 14.58 -0.75
N LYS A 81 -10.35 13.90 -0.88
CA LYS A 81 -11.31 13.80 0.24
C LYS A 81 -10.71 12.94 1.34
N GLU A 82 -10.87 13.40 2.59
CA GLU A 82 -10.43 12.63 3.75
C GLU A 82 -11.15 11.29 3.83
N GLU A 83 -10.47 10.29 4.35
CA GLU A 83 -10.99 8.94 4.55
C GLU A 83 -11.46 8.29 3.25
N THR A 84 -10.83 8.64 2.14
CA THR A 84 -11.12 8.00 0.86
C THR A 84 -10.60 6.56 0.86
N VAL A 85 -11.48 5.64 0.45
CA VAL A 85 -11.12 4.23 0.22
C VAL A 85 -11.63 3.87 -1.17
N VAL A 86 -10.71 3.43 -2.03
CA VAL A 86 -11.06 2.96 -3.38
C VAL A 86 -10.57 1.53 -3.53
N GLN A 87 -11.47 0.63 -3.93
CA GLN A 87 -11.16 -0.79 -4.06
C GLN A 87 -11.25 -1.23 -5.51
N PHE A 88 -10.24 -1.95 -5.98
CA PHE A 88 -10.19 -2.54 -7.31
C PHE A 88 -9.99 -4.05 -7.21
N GLY A 89 -10.71 -4.79 -8.05
CA GLY A 89 -10.54 -6.24 -8.16
C GLY A 89 -11.18 -7.02 -7.03
N VAL A 90 -10.86 -8.31 -6.99
CA VAL A 90 -11.37 -9.25 -5.97
C VAL A 90 -10.21 -10.07 -5.41
N PRO A 91 -10.31 -10.54 -4.15
CA PRO A 91 -9.25 -11.39 -3.59
C PRO A 91 -8.97 -12.61 -4.49
N PRO A 92 -7.71 -13.03 -4.62
CA PRO A 92 -6.51 -12.53 -3.95
C PRO A 92 -5.83 -11.33 -4.62
N ASN A 93 -6.44 -10.73 -5.63
CA ASN A 93 -5.86 -9.65 -6.44
C ASN A 93 -6.53 -8.29 -6.16
N ARG A 94 -7.15 -8.12 -5.01
CA ARG A 94 -7.79 -6.84 -4.65
C ARG A 94 -6.75 -5.83 -4.22
N VAL A 95 -6.91 -4.59 -4.71
CA VAL A 95 -6.09 -3.44 -4.30
C VAL A 95 -7.02 -2.44 -3.61
N ASP A 96 -6.66 -2.06 -2.38
CA ASP A 96 -7.34 -1.01 -1.63
C ASP A 96 -6.43 0.21 -1.56
N ILE A 97 -6.89 1.36 -2.07
CA ILE A 97 -6.16 2.62 -2.04
C ILE A 97 -6.81 3.50 -0.99
N ILE A 98 -6.05 3.90 0.01
CA ILE A 98 -6.56 4.64 1.18
C ILE A 98 -5.66 5.83 1.49
N ASN A 99 -6.25 6.93 2.01
CA ASN A 99 -5.47 8.10 2.40
C ASN A 99 -5.46 8.38 3.91
N THR A 100 -6.11 7.53 4.68
CA THR A 100 -6.14 7.66 6.15
C THR A 100 -6.08 6.26 6.77
N ILE A 101 -5.19 6.08 7.71
CA ILE A 101 -5.15 4.86 8.53
C ILE A 101 -5.12 5.24 10.01
N GLU A 102 -5.56 4.31 10.85
CA GLU A 102 -5.70 4.55 12.28
C GLU A 102 -4.34 4.85 12.92
N SER A 103 -4.28 5.92 13.70
CA SER A 103 -3.16 6.30 14.57
C SER A 103 -1.85 6.67 13.87
N VAL A 104 -1.81 6.75 12.55
CA VAL A 104 -0.57 7.01 11.81
C VAL A 104 -0.75 8.19 10.85
N ASN A 105 0.18 9.13 10.93
CA ASN A 105 0.28 10.27 10.02
C ASN A 105 1.21 9.89 8.86
N PHE A 106 0.82 10.22 7.63
CA PHE A 106 1.60 9.83 6.44
C PHE A 106 3.02 10.42 6.47
N ASN A 107 3.17 11.68 6.81
CA ASN A 107 4.49 12.34 6.77
C ASN A 107 5.49 11.66 7.71
N GLU A 108 5.06 11.31 8.91
CA GLU A 108 5.90 10.57 9.86
C GLU A 108 6.23 9.17 9.34
N ALA A 109 5.23 8.48 8.82
CA ALA A 109 5.41 7.13 8.29
C ALA A 109 6.34 7.11 7.08
N TRP A 110 6.27 8.13 6.23
CA TRP A 110 7.12 8.24 5.05
C TRP A 110 8.61 8.32 5.39
N ILE A 111 8.95 9.06 6.45
CA ILE A 111 10.33 9.20 6.91
C ILE A 111 10.91 7.85 7.33
N ASN A 112 10.11 7.02 7.96
CA ASN A 112 10.53 5.72 8.54
C ASN A 112 10.25 4.51 7.62
N LYS A 113 9.86 4.76 6.38
CA LYS A 113 9.52 3.70 5.43
C LYS A 113 10.66 2.74 5.19
N LYS A 114 10.32 1.53 4.78
CA LYS A 114 11.25 0.53 4.28
C LYS A 114 11.07 0.38 2.77
N GLU A 115 12.18 0.28 2.06
CA GLU A 115 12.17 0.07 0.63
C GLU A 115 12.64 -1.33 0.30
N ASP A 116 11.89 -2.01 -0.55
CA ASP A 116 12.28 -3.29 -1.14
C ASP A 116 12.39 -3.12 -2.66
N GLN A 117 13.18 -3.95 -3.31
CA GLN A 117 13.37 -3.90 -4.75
C GLN A 117 12.65 -5.08 -5.41
N PHE A 118 11.78 -4.76 -6.37
CA PHE A 118 11.26 -5.76 -7.29
C PHE A 118 12.17 -5.84 -8.50
N LYS A 119 12.49 -7.06 -8.92
CA LYS A 119 13.30 -7.27 -10.12
C LYS A 119 12.83 -8.53 -10.84
N ASP A 120 12.55 -8.38 -12.13
CA ASP A 120 12.34 -9.50 -13.04
C ASP A 120 13.16 -9.26 -14.31
N GLU A 121 12.91 -10.04 -15.35
CA GLU A 121 13.65 -9.92 -16.62
C GLU A 121 13.39 -8.60 -17.35
N LYS A 122 12.28 -7.93 -17.04
CA LYS A 122 11.80 -6.75 -17.77
C LYS A 122 11.88 -5.47 -16.95
N LYS A 123 11.72 -5.56 -15.63
CA LYS A 123 11.51 -4.40 -14.75
C LYS A 123 12.33 -4.50 -13.47
N GLU A 124 12.80 -3.36 -13.02
CA GLU A 124 13.41 -3.20 -11.70
C GLU A 124 12.90 -1.89 -11.11
N PHE A 125 12.29 -1.93 -9.93
CA PHE A 125 11.74 -0.75 -9.29
C PHE A 125 11.59 -0.92 -7.79
N GLY A 126 11.51 0.21 -7.07
CA GLY A 126 11.32 0.22 -5.63
C GLY A 126 9.86 0.02 -5.21
N ILE A 127 9.68 -0.66 -4.10
CA ILE A 127 8.38 -0.82 -3.44
C ILE A 127 8.55 -0.31 -2.02
N TYR A 128 7.57 0.46 -1.52
CA TYR A 128 7.67 1.11 -0.23
C TYR A 128 6.71 0.51 0.77
N TYR A 129 7.23 0.14 1.94
CA TYR A 129 6.45 -0.45 3.04
C TYR A 129 6.49 0.46 4.25
N ILE A 130 5.40 0.47 5.00
CA ILE A 130 5.34 1.15 6.29
C ILE A 130 6.42 0.61 7.24
N GLY A 131 7.02 1.51 8.04
CA GLY A 131 8.00 1.10 9.05
C GLY A 131 7.36 0.25 10.16
N LEU A 132 8.19 -0.54 10.84
CA LEU A 132 7.72 -1.47 11.85
C LEU A 132 6.98 -0.77 13.00
N ASN A 133 7.53 0.34 13.50
CA ASN A 133 6.92 1.08 14.61
C ASN A 133 5.53 1.62 14.24
N GLU A 134 5.41 2.20 13.06
CA GLU A 134 4.15 2.75 12.57
C GLU A 134 3.13 1.65 12.29
N LEU A 135 3.58 0.50 11.78
CA LEU A 135 2.69 -0.66 11.56
C LEU A 135 2.12 -1.16 12.89
N ILE A 136 2.97 -1.27 13.91
CA ILE A 136 2.53 -1.67 15.26
C ILE A 136 1.52 -0.66 15.81
N LYS A 137 1.80 0.63 15.65
CA LYS A 137 0.92 1.71 16.11
C LYS A 137 -0.44 1.64 15.43
N ASN A 138 -0.46 1.42 14.13
CA ASN A 138 -1.68 1.28 13.34
C ASN A 138 -2.51 0.07 13.80
N LYS A 139 -1.88 -1.08 13.93
CA LYS A 139 -2.54 -2.32 14.36
C LYS A 139 -3.08 -2.22 15.77
N THR A 140 -2.37 -1.55 16.66
CA THR A 140 -2.82 -1.31 18.05
C THR A 140 -4.09 -0.47 18.05
N GLY A 141 -4.16 0.57 17.21
CA GLY A 141 -5.33 1.44 17.11
C GLY A 141 -6.55 0.74 16.57
N VAL A 142 -6.40 -0.13 15.57
CA VAL A 142 -7.52 -0.86 14.96
C VAL A 142 -8.07 -1.96 15.89
N ASN A 143 -7.19 -2.73 16.52
CA ASN A 143 -7.50 -3.70 17.58
C ASN A 143 -8.55 -4.77 17.20
N ARG A 144 -8.49 -5.31 15.96
CA ARG A 144 -9.31 -6.46 15.54
C ARG A 144 -8.65 -7.76 16.01
N ASN A 145 -9.40 -8.88 16.01
CA ASN A 145 -8.85 -10.19 16.42
C ASN A 145 -7.63 -10.60 15.59
N LYS A 146 -7.70 -10.44 14.27
CA LYS A 146 -6.57 -10.72 13.36
C LYS A 146 -5.37 -9.80 13.64
N ASP A 147 -5.62 -8.58 14.12
CA ASP A 147 -4.56 -7.63 14.46
C ASP A 147 -3.81 -8.04 15.71
N LYS A 148 -4.45 -8.75 16.63
CA LYS A 148 -3.81 -9.24 17.86
C LYS A 148 -2.72 -10.28 17.55
N GLU A 149 -2.97 -11.18 16.61
CA GLU A 149 -1.97 -12.15 16.16
C GLU A 149 -0.81 -11.47 15.45
N ASP A 150 -1.12 -10.53 14.56
CA ASP A 150 -0.13 -9.72 13.86
C ASP A 150 0.74 -8.95 14.86
N LEU A 151 0.11 -8.30 15.87
CA LEU A 151 0.82 -7.52 16.88
C LEU A 151 1.75 -8.39 17.72
N LYS A 152 1.32 -9.57 18.09
CA LYS A 152 2.15 -10.52 18.85
C LYS A 152 3.44 -10.82 18.09
N PHE A 153 3.33 -11.08 16.79
CA PHE A 153 4.48 -11.33 15.92
C PHE A 153 5.36 -10.07 15.79
N LEU A 154 4.77 -8.95 15.44
CA LEU A 154 5.51 -7.69 15.17
C LEU A 154 6.25 -7.20 16.43
N ARG A 155 5.64 -7.29 17.59
CA ARG A 155 6.27 -6.87 18.85
C ARG A 155 7.51 -7.68 19.20
N LYS A 156 7.53 -8.96 18.84
CA LYS A 156 8.72 -9.81 19.02
C LYS A 156 9.89 -9.33 18.18
N LEU A 157 9.65 -8.75 17.01
CA LEU A 157 10.70 -8.23 16.14
C LEU A 157 11.43 -7.04 16.76
N LYS A 158 10.80 -6.32 17.69
CA LYS A 158 11.40 -5.18 18.37
C LYS A 158 12.29 -5.55 19.55
N GLU A 159 12.21 -6.78 20.04
CA GLU A 159 12.96 -7.26 21.19
C GLU A 159 14.43 -7.59 20.86
#